data_ae66262c116fdff7a491a86ffafccb24
#
_entry.id   ae66262c116fdff7a491a86ffafccb24
#
_cell.length_a   1.000
_cell.length_b   1.000
_cell.length_c   1.000
_cell.angle_alpha   90.00
_cell.angle_beta   90.00
_cell.angle_gamma   90.00
#
_symmetry.space_group_name_H-M   'P 1'
#
loop_
_entity.id
_entity.type
_entity.pdbx_description
1 polymer ?
#
loop_
_entity_poly.entity_id
_entity_poly.type
_entity_poly.pdbx_seq_one_letter_code
_entity_poly.pdbx_strand_id
1 'polypeptide(L)'
;YLALTGGTLKGPLNIEYVGGRGLTTGATAGTSIYHELYLLGKLVAWWGVINSNELVLENRVAGKKLIIGPDGFKIDGKDIATTEQLFGVGQTYRNLTTSRQNKVWYTNTDSKPRIVHVETNRTGTQYPFSIDIQVIHNGVQHRADYRWTTADEVICLTAVIPPGARYSVNGGWGQPTEWTVINFWLEYSL
;
A
#
# COMPACT_ATOMS: atom_id res chain seq x y z
N TYR A 1 23.88 11.31 45.69
CA TYR A 1 22.44 11.50 45.41
C TYR A 1 22.24 12.83 44.70
N LEU A 2 21.66 12.79 43.49
CA LEU A 2 21.12 13.99 42.88
C LEU A 2 19.90 14.46 43.70
N ALA A 3 19.84 15.77 43.98
CA ALA A 3 18.72 16.34 44.72
C ALA A 3 17.39 16.06 44.00
N LEU A 4 16.35 15.67 44.73
CA LEU A 4 15.00 15.38 44.22
C LEU A 4 14.31 16.58 43.55
N THR A 5 14.86 17.80 43.72
CA THR A 5 14.35 19.06 43.17
C THR A 5 14.90 19.42 41.78
N GLY A 6 15.67 18.53 41.18
CA GLY A 6 16.33 18.75 39.90
C GLY A 6 17.83 19.08 40.04
N GLY A 7 18.56 19.05 38.97
CA GLY A 7 19.99 19.33 38.92
C GLY A 7 20.55 19.18 37.50
N THR A 8 21.77 19.69 37.29
CA THR A 8 22.49 19.59 36.02
C THR A 8 23.71 18.70 36.20
N LEU A 9 23.82 17.66 35.37
CA LEU A 9 25.05 16.90 35.21
C LEU A 9 25.95 17.62 34.19
N LYS A 10 27.15 18.00 34.63
CA LYS A 10 28.14 18.67 33.76
C LYS A 10 29.12 17.73 33.08
N GLY A 11 28.88 16.43 33.14
CA GLY A 11 29.68 15.39 32.52
C GLY A 11 28.80 14.32 31.86
N PRO A 12 29.43 13.35 31.19
CA PRO A 12 28.67 12.25 30.60
C PRO A 12 27.96 11.42 31.67
N LEU A 13 26.70 11.04 31.41
CA LEU A 13 25.96 10.08 32.20
C LEU A 13 26.15 8.70 31.55
N ASN A 14 26.82 7.78 32.26
CA ASN A 14 26.87 6.37 31.88
C ASN A 14 25.91 5.57 32.79
N ILE A 15 24.97 4.84 32.18
CA ILE A 15 24.02 3.98 32.88
C ILE A 15 24.32 2.55 32.48
N GLU A 16 25.03 1.82 33.34
CA GLU A 16 25.26 0.40 33.16
C GLU A 16 24.20 -0.39 33.94
N TYR A 17 23.50 -1.27 33.23
CA TYR A 17 22.43 -2.05 33.82
C TYR A 17 22.37 -3.47 33.23
N VAL A 18 22.28 -4.46 34.11
CA VAL A 18 22.17 -5.87 33.73
C VAL A 18 20.70 -6.31 33.79
N GLY A 19 19.99 -6.15 32.67
CA GLY A 19 18.59 -6.57 32.50
C GLY A 19 17.56 -5.56 33.03
N GLY A 20 16.40 -5.47 32.40
CA GLY A 20 15.29 -4.62 32.81
C GLY A 20 15.37 -3.17 32.33
N ARG A 21 15.12 -2.18 33.23
CA ARG A 21 15.01 -0.77 32.90
C ARG A 21 16.23 0.01 33.38
N GLY A 22 17.07 0.50 32.46
CA GLY A 22 18.23 1.34 32.81
C GLY A 22 17.86 2.80 33.15
N LEU A 23 16.97 3.40 32.36
CA LEU A 23 16.45 4.76 32.58
C LEU A 23 14.93 4.76 32.44
N THR A 24 14.25 5.30 33.44
CA THR A 24 12.80 5.53 33.37
C THR A 24 12.53 7.00 33.54
N THR A 25 11.81 7.58 32.58
CA THR A 25 11.25 8.92 32.67
C THR A 25 9.74 8.84 32.69
N GLY A 26 9.09 9.62 33.52
CA GLY A 26 7.64 9.58 33.67
C GLY A 26 7.11 10.95 34.04
N ALA A 27 5.86 11.24 33.65
CA ALA A 27 5.11 12.39 34.11
C ALA A 27 3.92 11.91 34.95
N THR A 28 3.70 12.55 36.11
CA THR A 28 2.56 12.27 36.97
C THR A 28 1.35 13.14 36.63
N ALA A 29 1.55 14.15 35.80
CA ALA A 29 0.52 15.07 35.30
C ALA A 29 0.89 15.56 33.90
N GLY A 30 -0.13 15.95 33.12
CA GLY A 30 0.05 16.40 31.74
C GLY A 30 -0.07 15.25 30.74
N THR A 31 -0.07 15.60 29.47
CA THR A 31 -0.30 14.67 28.35
C THR A 31 0.96 14.40 27.52
N SER A 32 2.08 15.01 27.92
CA SER A 32 3.33 14.95 27.14
C SER A 32 4.53 14.69 28.01
N ILE A 33 5.44 13.87 27.52
CA ILE A 33 6.77 13.65 28.08
C ILE A 33 7.77 13.52 26.94
N TYR A 34 8.84 14.29 26.96
CA TYR A 34 9.81 14.34 25.88
C TYR A 34 11.22 14.68 26.38
N HIS A 35 12.19 14.36 25.55
CA HIS A 35 13.61 14.66 25.73
C HIS A 35 14.06 15.63 24.65
N GLU A 36 14.79 16.66 25.06
CA GLU A 36 15.31 17.69 24.18
C GLU A 36 16.82 17.59 24.04
N LEU A 37 17.32 17.78 22.82
CA LEU A 37 18.73 17.85 22.50
C LEU A 37 19.11 19.27 22.10
N TYR A 38 20.04 19.85 22.83
CA TYR A 38 20.57 21.18 22.57
C TYR A 38 22.01 21.13 22.07
N LEU A 39 22.32 21.94 21.06
CA LEU A 39 23.67 22.19 20.58
C LEU A 39 23.90 23.70 20.59
N LEU A 40 24.94 24.14 21.32
CA LEU A 40 25.26 25.58 21.48
C LEU A 40 24.07 26.44 21.90
N GLY A 41 23.26 25.93 22.84
CA GLY A 41 22.08 26.62 23.35
C GLY A 41 20.85 26.62 22.42
N LYS A 42 20.92 25.97 21.26
CA LYS A 42 19.79 25.86 20.34
C LYS A 42 19.20 24.44 20.40
N LEU A 43 17.88 24.34 20.49
CA LEU A 43 17.17 23.06 20.37
C LEU A 43 17.33 22.51 18.92
N VAL A 44 18.00 21.37 18.79
CA VAL A 44 18.29 20.77 17.49
C VAL A 44 17.43 19.56 17.19
N ALA A 45 17.01 18.81 18.22
CA ALA A 45 16.12 17.69 18.09
C ALA A 45 15.39 17.40 19.40
N TRP A 46 14.31 16.66 19.32
CA TRP A 46 13.63 16.10 20.48
C TRP A 46 12.91 14.79 20.10
N TRP A 47 12.62 13.97 21.10
CA TRP A 47 11.75 12.81 20.96
C TRP A 47 10.92 12.63 22.22
N GLY A 48 9.74 12.04 22.08
CA GLY A 48 8.88 11.75 23.21
C GLY A 48 7.45 11.46 22.80
N VAL A 49 6.59 11.37 23.82
CA VAL A 49 5.15 11.20 23.63
C VAL A 49 4.48 12.56 23.80
N ILE A 50 3.63 12.92 22.85
CA ILE A 50 2.77 14.11 22.93
C ILE A 50 1.30 13.70 22.91
N ASN A 51 0.45 14.48 23.58
CA ASN A 51 -0.99 14.24 23.67
C ASN A 51 -1.36 12.81 24.11
N SER A 52 -0.49 12.17 24.93
CA SER A 52 -0.65 10.83 25.50
C SER A 52 -0.69 9.67 24.51
N ASN A 53 -0.61 9.89 23.19
CA ASN A 53 -0.82 8.84 22.21
C ASN A 53 0.04 8.92 20.94
N GLU A 54 0.87 9.94 20.81
CA GLU A 54 1.79 10.09 19.67
C GLU A 54 3.24 10.04 20.13
N LEU A 55 4.01 9.04 19.67
CA LEU A 55 5.47 9.06 19.79
C LEU A 55 6.05 9.86 18.62
N VAL A 56 6.84 10.86 18.95
CA VAL A 56 7.42 11.80 17.98
C VAL A 56 8.94 11.78 18.07
N LEU A 57 9.60 11.81 16.92
CA LEU A 57 11.01 12.13 16.75
C LEU A 57 11.12 13.30 15.77
N GLU A 58 11.66 14.42 16.20
CA GLU A 58 11.79 15.63 15.37
C GLU A 58 13.24 16.11 15.29
N ASN A 59 13.72 16.30 14.06
CA ASN A 59 14.94 17.05 13.77
C ASN A 59 14.56 18.50 13.43
N ARG A 60 14.79 19.41 14.36
CA ARG A 60 14.44 20.82 14.22
C ARG A 60 15.28 21.54 13.17
N VAL A 61 16.52 21.13 12.98
CA VAL A 61 17.43 21.73 11.99
C VAL A 61 16.98 21.39 10.57
N ALA A 62 16.61 20.14 10.34
CA ALA A 62 16.15 19.67 9.03
C ALA A 62 14.65 19.94 8.80
N GLY A 63 13.89 20.31 9.81
CA GLY A 63 12.44 20.45 9.74
C GLY A 63 11.73 19.12 9.47
N LYS A 64 12.30 17.98 9.90
CA LYS A 64 11.80 16.64 9.64
C LYS A 64 11.23 15.99 10.89
N LYS A 65 10.10 15.31 10.72
CA LYS A 65 9.35 14.73 11.83
C LYS A 65 8.85 13.33 11.49
N LEU A 66 9.13 12.37 12.38
CA LEU A 66 8.52 11.03 12.39
C LEU A 66 7.48 11.00 13.50
N ILE A 67 6.29 10.52 13.19
CA ILE A 67 5.20 10.32 14.15
C ILE A 67 4.74 8.87 14.11
N ILE A 68 4.55 8.27 15.27
CA ILE A 68 3.91 6.98 15.46
C ILE A 68 2.72 7.21 16.39
N GLY A 69 1.54 7.06 15.86
CA GLY A 69 0.30 7.35 16.58
C GLY A 69 -0.83 6.38 16.25
N PRO A 70 -2.04 6.63 16.75
CA PRO A 70 -3.21 5.78 16.50
C PRO A 70 -3.51 5.60 15.01
N ASP A 71 -3.23 6.62 14.19
CA ASP A 71 -3.45 6.61 12.75
C ASP A 71 -2.30 5.97 11.95
N GLY A 72 -1.29 5.38 12.64
CA GLY A 72 -0.15 4.72 12.01
C GLY A 72 1.13 5.55 12.01
N PHE A 73 1.95 5.35 10.97
CA PHE A 73 3.26 5.98 10.82
C PHE A 73 3.20 7.14 9.83
N LYS A 74 3.79 8.29 10.20
CA LYS A 74 3.86 9.46 9.31
C LYS A 74 5.27 10.04 9.27
N ILE A 75 5.70 10.50 8.11
CA ILE A 75 6.89 11.36 7.94
C ILE A 75 6.42 12.69 7.39
N ASP A 76 6.74 13.78 8.11
CA ASP A 76 6.34 15.15 7.76
C ASP A 76 4.82 15.28 7.51
N GLY A 77 4.01 14.58 8.30
CA GLY A 77 2.56 14.55 8.19
C GLY A 77 1.99 13.68 7.06
N LYS A 78 2.85 13.04 6.26
CA LYS A 78 2.43 12.12 5.21
C LYS A 78 2.45 10.68 5.71
N ASP A 79 1.42 9.93 5.41
CA ASP A 79 1.35 8.52 5.78
C ASP A 79 2.46 7.73 5.08
N ILE A 80 3.09 6.85 5.85
CA ILE A 80 4.02 5.85 5.29
C ILE A 80 3.18 4.64 4.92
N ALA A 81 3.33 4.18 3.68
CA ALA A 81 2.69 2.95 3.24
C ALA A 81 3.09 1.79 4.15
N THR A 82 2.10 1.13 4.73
CA THR A 82 2.31 -0.11 5.48
C THR A 82 2.60 -1.26 4.52
N THR A 83 3.11 -2.37 5.04
CA THR A 83 3.31 -3.58 4.21
C THR A 83 2.01 -4.06 3.57
N GLU A 84 0.86 -3.77 4.19
CA GLU A 84 -0.46 -4.10 3.66
C GLU A 84 -0.84 -3.24 2.44
N GLN A 85 -0.30 -2.04 2.34
CA GLN A 85 -0.54 -1.12 1.22
C GLN A 85 0.48 -1.30 0.08
N LEU A 86 1.60 -1.98 0.34
CA LEU A 86 2.62 -2.23 -0.68
C LEU A 86 2.15 -3.31 -1.66
N PHE A 87 2.20 -2.97 -2.96
CA PHE A 87 1.98 -3.92 -4.03
C PHE A 87 3.00 -5.07 -3.96
N GLY A 88 2.53 -6.30 -4.19
CA GLY A 88 3.39 -7.49 -4.19
C GLY A 88 3.55 -8.20 -2.84
N VAL A 89 3.37 -7.52 -1.72
CA VAL A 89 3.53 -8.16 -0.40
C VAL A 89 2.28 -8.97 -0.04
N GLY A 90 2.44 -10.27 0.19
CA GLY A 90 1.35 -11.20 0.51
C GLY A 90 0.45 -11.58 -0.67
N GLN A 91 0.68 -11.02 -1.86
CA GLN A 91 -0.06 -11.37 -3.06
C GLN A 91 0.55 -12.58 -3.76
N THR A 92 -0.27 -13.42 -4.37
CA THR A 92 0.13 -14.61 -5.12
C THR A 92 -0.59 -14.68 -6.45
N TYR A 93 0.02 -15.34 -7.44
CA TYR A 93 -0.66 -15.66 -8.69
C TYR A 93 -1.67 -16.77 -8.48
N ARG A 94 -2.89 -16.55 -8.97
CA ARG A 94 -3.98 -17.53 -8.99
C ARG A 94 -4.46 -17.74 -10.41
N ASN A 95 -4.52 -18.99 -10.85
CA ASN A 95 -5.17 -19.35 -12.11
C ASN A 95 -6.68 -19.47 -11.85
N LEU A 96 -7.46 -18.56 -12.41
CA LEU A 96 -8.90 -18.47 -12.23
C LEU A 96 -9.67 -18.77 -13.53
N THR A 97 -9.05 -19.36 -14.52
CA THR A 97 -9.63 -19.65 -15.83
C THR A 97 -10.97 -20.37 -15.74
N THR A 98 -11.10 -21.33 -14.83
CA THR A 98 -12.33 -22.10 -14.66
C THR A 98 -13.39 -21.42 -13.79
N SER A 99 -13.02 -20.37 -13.08
CA SER A 99 -13.89 -19.65 -12.12
C SER A 99 -14.25 -18.23 -12.57
N ARG A 100 -13.75 -17.79 -13.72
CA ARG A 100 -14.05 -16.50 -14.33
C ARG A 100 -14.75 -16.69 -15.67
N GLN A 101 -15.61 -15.75 -16.00
CA GLN A 101 -16.40 -15.78 -17.24
C GLN A 101 -16.27 -14.47 -18.00
N ASN A 102 -16.22 -14.56 -19.31
CA ASN A 102 -16.28 -13.42 -20.22
C ASN A 102 -17.56 -12.60 -20.00
N LYS A 103 -17.44 -11.28 -20.06
CA LYS A 103 -18.55 -10.30 -19.90
C LYS A 103 -19.21 -10.29 -18.51
N VAL A 104 -18.61 -10.92 -17.51
CA VAL A 104 -19.06 -10.88 -16.12
C VAL A 104 -18.24 -9.87 -15.34
N TRP A 105 -18.93 -9.07 -14.52
CA TRP A 105 -18.29 -8.10 -13.64
C TRP A 105 -17.86 -8.72 -12.32
N TYR A 106 -16.60 -8.53 -11.96
CA TYR A 106 -16.00 -8.92 -10.69
C TYR A 106 -15.58 -7.70 -9.90
N THR A 107 -15.45 -7.82 -8.60
CA THR A 107 -14.97 -6.74 -7.72
C THR A 107 -13.63 -7.12 -7.11
N ASN A 108 -12.67 -6.22 -7.13
CA ASN A 108 -11.48 -6.36 -6.32
C ASN A 108 -11.83 -6.04 -4.86
N THR A 109 -12.05 -7.09 -4.06
CA THR A 109 -12.38 -6.98 -2.63
C THR A 109 -11.13 -6.93 -1.75
N ASP A 110 -9.92 -7.06 -2.34
CA ASP A 110 -8.67 -6.97 -1.61
C ASP A 110 -8.38 -5.51 -1.20
N SER A 111 -7.62 -5.34 -0.15
CA SER A 111 -7.10 -4.01 0.26
C SER A 111 -5.97 -3.50 -0.65
N LYS A 112 -5.50 -4.34 -1.58
CA LYS A 112 -4.40 -4.06 -2.51
C LYS A 112 -4.87 -4.03 -3.96
N PRO A 113 -4.14 -3.33 -4.83
CA PRO A 113 -4.35 -3.46 -6.25
C PRO A 113 -4.18 -4.91 -6.71
N ARG A 114 -5.03 -5.37 -7.62
CA ARG A 114 -4.97 -6.69 -8.25
C ARG A 114 -4.47 -6.53 -9.67
N ILE A 115 -3.57 -7.40 -10.13
CA ILE A 115 -3.27 -7.51 -11.55
C ILE A 115 -4.16 -8.61 -12.13
N VAL A 116 -4.84 -8.29 -13.21
CA VAL A 116 -5.58 -9.24 -14.04
C VAL A 116 -4.83 -9.41 -15.35
N HIS A 117 -4.48 -10.63 -15.66
CA HIS A 117 -3.87 -11.01 -16.95
C HIS A 117 -4.73 -12.06 -17.62
N VAL A 118 -5.08 -11.83 -18.87
CA VAL A 118 -5.88 -12.76 -19.67
C VAL A 118 -5.20 -13.04 -20.98
N GLU A 119 -5.31 -14.29 -21.43
CA GLU A 119 -4.83 -14.76 -22.72
C GLU A 119 -5.96 -15.45 -23.44
N THR A 120 -6.15 -15.15 -24.73
CA THR A 120 -7.12 -15.82 -25.57
C THR A 120 -6.52 -17.04 -26.23
N ASN A 121 -7.39 -17.97 -26.67
CA ASN A 121 -6.99 -18.89 -27.73
C ASN A 121 -6.72 -18.13 -29.04
N ARG A 122 -6.11 -18.81 -30.00
CA ARG A 122 -6.01 -18.28 -31.36
C ARG A 122 -7.37 -17.89 -31.87
N THR A 123 -7.41 -16.71 -32.46
CA THR A 123 -8.67 -16.04 -32.79
C THR A 123 -9.30 -16.55 -34.10
N GLY A 124 -8.56 -17.27 -34.91
CA GLY A 124 -9.00 -17.68 -36.26
C GLY A 124 -9.02 -16.50 -37.25
N THR A 125 -8.76 -16.78 -38.51
CA THR A 125 -8.53 -15.76 -39.54
C THR A 125 -9.80 -15.17 -40.17
N GLN A 126 -10.98 -15.63 -39.81
CA GLN A 126 -12.17 -15.37 -40.62
C GLN A 126 -12.90 -14.06 -40.29
N TYR A 127 -12.64 -13.47 -39.10
CA TYR A 127 -13.34 -12.26 -38.68
C TYR A 127 -12.47 -11.38 -37.77
N PRO A 128 -12.68 -10.03 -37.75
CA PRO A 128 -12.07 -9.16 -36.77
C PRO A 128 -12.44 -9.57 -35.35
N PHE A 129 -11.47 -9.57 -34.47
CA PHE A 129 -11.65 -9.91 -33.06
C PHE A 129 -11.17 -8.77 -32.16
N SER A 130 -11.92 -8.46 -31.13
CA SER A 130 -11.48 -7.53 -30.12
C SER A 130 -11.73 -8.08 -28.72
N ILE A 131 -10.84 -7.70 -27.82
CA ILE A 131 -10.95 -7.98 -26.40
C ILE A 131 -10.54 -6.75 -25.62
N ASP A 132 -11.23 -6.48 -24.52
CA ASP A 132 -10.87 -5.41 -23.59
C ASP A 132 -10.99 -5.84 -22.13
N ILE A 133 -10.27 -5.15 -21.26
CA ILE A 133 -10.50 -5.14 -19.82
C ILE A 133 -11.11 -3.80 -19.46
N GLN A 134 -12.34 -3.82 -18.99
CA GLN A 134 -13.05 -2.63 -18.50
C GLN A 134 -12.98 -2.56 -16.99
N VAL A 135 -12.83 -1.35 -16.47
CA VAL A 135 -12.75 -1.07 -15.04
C VAL A 135 -13.73 0.04 -14.68
N ILE A 136 -14.46 -0.13 -13.58
CA ILE A 136 -15.26 0.92 -12.95
C ILE A 136 -14.64 1.21 -11.59
N HIS A 137 -14.15 2.43 -11.42
CA HIS A 137 -13.60 2.90 -10.15
C HIS A 137 -14.12 4.31 -9.83
N ASN A 138 -14.60 4.53 -8.61
CA ASN A 138 -15.20 5.79 -8.18
C ASN A 138 -16.31 6.31 -9.13
N GLY A 139 -17.14 5.38 -9.64
CA GLY A 139 -18.23 5.70 -10.56
C GLY A 139 -17.82 5.97 -12.00
N VAL A 140 -16.52 5.95 -12.32
CA VAL A 140 -16.01 6.17 -13.68
C VAL A 140 -15.67 4.83 -14.31
N GLN A 141 -16.25 4.58 -15.49
CA GLN A 141 -15.92 3.42 -16.32
C GLN A 141 -14.90 3.81 -17.39
N HIS A 142 -13.86 3.00 -17.52
CA HIS A 142 -12.84 3.17 -18.55
C HIS A 142 -12.36 1.80 -19.05
N ARG A 143 -11.73 1.82 -20.21
CA ARG A 143 -11.07 0.66 -20.78
C ARG A 143 -9.60 0.67 -20.34
N ALA A 144 -9.22 -0.31 -19.52
CA ALA A 144 -7.88 -0.40 -18.95
C ALA A 144 -6.85 -0.98 -19.92
N ASP A 145 -7.28 -1.97 -20.72
CA ASP A 145 -6.48 -2.50 -21.84
C ASP A 145 -7.40 -2.96 -22.95
N TYR A 146 -6.89 -2.94 -24.18
CA TYR A 146 -7.66 -3.27 -25.38
C TYR A 146 -6.76 -3.73 -26.51
N ARG A 147 -7.21 -4.78 -27.18
CA ARG A 147 -6.61 -5.25 -28.43
C ARG A 147 -7.69 -5.54 -29.48
N TRP A 148 -7.34 -5.25 -30.71
CA TRP A 148 -8.12 -5.60 -31.88
C TRP A 148 -7.19 -6.23 -32.93
N THR A 149 -7.61 -7.30 -33.58
CA THR A 149 -6.84 -7.99 -34.61
C THR A 149 -7.74 -8.54 -35.70
N THR A 150 -7.18 -8.69 -36.90
CA THR A 150 -7.73 -9.48 -38.00
C THR A 150 -6.88 -10.72 -38.27
N ALA A 151 -5.80 -10.91 -37.50
CA ALA A 151 -4.90 -12.03 -37.64
C ALA A 151 -5.29 -13.20 -36.72
N ASP A 152 -4.90 -14.41 -37.10
CA ASP A 152 -5.00 -15.59 -36.24
C ASP A 152 -3.85 -15.58 -35.23
N GLU A 153 -4.05 -14.93 -34.09
CA GLU A 153 -3.05 -14.77 -33.05
C GLU A 153 -3.62 -14.97 -31.65
N VAL A 154 -2.75 -15.19 -30.69
CA VAL A 154 -3.05 -15.14 -29.26
C VAL A 154 -2.96 -13.69 -28.81
N ILE A 155 -3.98 -13.23 -28.12
CA ILE A 155 -4.00 -11.89 -27.54
C ILE A 155 -3.82 -11.98 -26.02
N CYS A 156 -2.88 -11.19 -25.50
CA CYS A 156 -2.67 -11.03 -24.07
C CYS A 156 -3.05 -9.60 -23.65
N LEU A 157 -3.82 -9.48 -22.57
CA LEU A 157 -4.17 -8.22 -21.94
C LEU A 157 -3.77 -8.24 -20.48
N THR A 158 -3.38 -7.07 -19.96
CA THR A 158 -3.04 -6.94 -18.53
C THR A 158 -3.55 -5.61 -17.99
N ALA A 159 -4.22 -5.65 -16.85
CA ALA A 159 -4.69 -4.44 -16.17
C ALA A 159 -4.44 -4.48 -14.67
N VAL A 160 -4.20 -3.32 -14.08
CA VAL A 160 -4.17 -3.12 -12.64
C VAL A 160 -5.53 -2.66 -12.18
N ILE A 161 -6.13 -3.40 -11.26
CA ILE A 161 -7.47 -3.16 -10.71
C ILE A 161 -7.34 -2.59 -9.29
N PRO A 162 -7.66 -1.34 -9.05
CA PRO A 162 -7.60 -0.75 -7.70
C PRO A 162 -8.50 -1.47 -6.69
N PRO A 163 -8.21 -1.37 -5.39
CA PRO A 163 -9.13 -1.82 -4.34
C PRO A 163 -10.52 -1.23 -4.52
N GLY A 164 -11.56 -2.05 -4.33
CA GLY A 164 -12.96 -1.66 -4.48
C GLY A 164 -13.44 -1.47 -5.93
N ALA A 165 -12.55 -1.47 -6.92
CA ALA A 165 -12.94 -1.33 -8.32
C ALA A 165 -13.62 -2.61 -8.85
N ARG A 166 -14.57 -2.43 -9.77
CA ARG A 166 -15.16 -3.53 -10.55
C ARG A 166 -14.43 -3.64 -11.88
N TYR A 167 -14.32 -4.84 -12.39
CA TYR A 167 -13.68 -5.11 -13.68
C TYR A 167 -14.40 -6.23 -14.43
N SER A 168 -14.30 -6.19 -15.74
CA SER A 168 -14.84 -7.21 -16.65
C SER A 168 -13.91 -7.39 -17.83
N VAL A 169 -13.72 -8.63 -18.26
CA VAL A 169 -13.06 -8.95 -19.52
C VAL A 169 -14.15 -9.16 -20.57
N ASN A 170 -14.05 -8.44 -21.69
CA ASN A 170 -15.06 -8.49 -22.74
C ASN A 170 -14.38 -8.81 -24.06
N GLY A 171 -14.53 -10.04 -24.50
CA GLY A 171 -14.01 -10.48 -25.78
C GLY A 171 -15.12 -10.89 -26.76
N GLY A 172 -14.79 -10.90 -28.04
CA GLY A 172 -15.67 -11.43 -29.08
C GLY A 172 -16.61 -10.40 -29.72
N TRP A 173 -16.24 -9.13 -29.79
CA TRP A 173 -16.98 -8.18 -30.61
C TRP A 173 -16.95 -8.61 -32.11
N GLY A 174 -18.12 -8.77 -32.68
CA GLY A 174 -18.25 -9.15 -34.10
C GLY A 174 -18.31 -10.68 -34.35
N GLN A 175 -18.25 -11.50 -33.29
CA GLN A 175 -18.29 -12.96 -33.38
C GLN A 175 -19.57 -13.55 -32.77
N PRO A 176 -20.02 -14.74 -33.23
CA PRO A 176 -20.97 -15.52 -32.46
C PRO A 176 -20.44 -15.73 -31.05
N THR A 177 -21.34 -15.72 -30.07
CA THR A 177 -21.03 -15.77 -28.61
C THR A 177 -20.23 -16.99 -28.18
N GLU A 178 -20.07 -17.97 -29.04
CA GLU A 178 -19.42 -19.25 -28.79
C GLU A 178 -17.88 -19.22 -28.98
N TRP A 179 -17.31 -18.14 -29.52
CA TRP A 179 -15.91 -18.16 -30.00
C TRP A 179 -14.91 -17.45 -29.08
N THR A 180 -15.36 -16.88 -27.97
CA THR A 180 -14.45 -16.21 -27.06
C THR A 180 -13.96 -17.16 -26.00
N VAL A 181 -12.96 -17.93 -26.31
CA VAL A 181 -12.31 -18.77 -25.33
C VAL A 181 -11.16 -17.99 -24.72
N ILE A 182 -11.33 -17.60 -23.48
CA ILE A 182 -10.23 -17.16 -22.64
C ILE A 182 -9.46 -18.42 -22.26
N ASN A 183 -8.22 -18.52 -22.72
CA ASN A 183 -7.37 -19.67 -22.49
C ASN A 183 -6.77 -19.65 -21.10
N PHE A 184 -6.34 -18.45 -20.66
CA PHE A 184 -5.86 -18.22 -19.31
C PHE A 184 -6.47 -16.96 -18.73
N TRP A 185 -6.80 -17.05 -17.45
CA TRP A 185 -7.17 -15.92 -16.61
C TRP A 185 -6.39 -16.01 -15.30
N LEU A 186 -5.39 -15.17 -15.17
CA LEU A 186 -4.52 -15.11 -14.01
C LEU A 186 -4.80 -13.85 -13.22
N GLU A 187 -4.85 -13.96 -11.91
CA GLU A 187 -4.94 -12.81 -11.02
C GLU A 187 -3.79 -12.86 -9.99
N TYR A 188 -3.10 -11.75 -9.85
CA TYR A 188 -2.16 -11.54 -8.76
C TYR A 188 -2.90 -10.77 -7.65
N SER A 189 -3.26 -11.48 -6.59
CA SER A 189 -4.20 -11.05 -5.56
C SER A 189 -3.83 -11.58 -4.18
N LEU A 190 -4.46 -11.05 -3.13
CA LEU A 190 -4.37 -11.59 -1.76
C LEU A 190 -5.05 -12.94 -1.65
#